data_2632cfaa6d229b0ca75d909911dffa38
#
_entry.id   2632cfaa6d229b0ca75d909911dffa38
#
_cell.length_a   1.000
_cell.length_b   1.000
_cell.length_c   1.000
_cell.angle_alpha   90.00
_cell.angle_beta   90.00
_cell.angle_gamma   90.00
#
_symmetry.space_group_name_H-M   'P 1'
#
loop_
_entity.id
_entity.type
_entity.pdbx_description
1 polymer ?
#
loop_
_entity_poly.entity_id
_entity_poly.type
_entity_poly.pdbx_seq_one_letter_code
_entity_poly.pdbx_strand_id
1 'polypeptide(L)'
;MEAVLDVYQTAYNPDIPVICIDEATKQLVRETQLPVAAQPGQPERIDYEYERNGTANLFMVCEPMVGWRRVEVTQQRTALDYAHLLKAIVDTDYPQADKLIVIQDNLNTHSPASLYKAFTPSEAQRILSRLEFCHTPKHSKGDNPLLIYTHQ
;
A
#
# COMPACT_ATOMS: atom_id res chain seq x y z
N MET A 1 3.24 -19.71 1.66
CA MET A 1 4.64 -19.27 1.94
C MET A 1 5.55 -19.62 0.75
N GLU A 2 5.58 -20.86 0.30
CA GLU A 2 6.45 -21.30 -0.81
C GLU A 2 6.28 -20.45 -2.08
N ALA A 3 5.04 -20.22 -2.53
CA ALA A 3 4.79 -19.41 -3.73
C ALA A 3 5.36 -17.99 -3.67
N VAL A 4 5.38 -17.36 -2.49
CA VAL A 4 5.99 -16.03 -2.31
C VAL A 4 7.52 -16.13 -2.34
N LEU A 5 8.10 -17.17 -1.73
CA LEU A 5 9.53 -17.41 -1.76
C LEU A 5 10.03 -17.72 -3.18
N ASP A 6 9.26 -18.51 -3.93
CA ASP A 6 9.58 -18.85 -5.32
C ASP A 6 9.63 -17.58 -6.20
N VAL A 7 8.70 -16.64 -5.98
CA VAL A 7 8.70 -15.35 -6.69
C VAL A 7 9.98 -14.56 -6.42
N TYR A 8 10.46 -14.53 -5.15
CA TYR A 8 11.70 -13.82 -4.80
C TYR A 8 12.99 -14.53 -5.24
N GLN A 9 12.93 -15.83 -5.51
CA GLN A 9 14.08 -16.58 -6.05
C GLN A 9 14.22 -16.42 -7.58
N THR A 10 13.16 -15.92 -8.24
CA THR A 10 13.19 -15.67 -9.68
C THR A 10 14.10 -14.46 -9.97
N ALA A 11 14.92 -14.56 -11.01
CA ALA A 11 15.75 -13.45 -11.45
C ALA A 11 14.87 -12.25 -11.83
N TYR A 12 15.33 -11.04 -11.48
CA TYR A 12 14.63 -9.80 -11.81
C TYR A 12 14.34 -9.68 -13.31
N ASN A 13 13.09 -9.42 -13.64
CA ASN A 13 12.65 -9.16 -15.01
C ASN A 13 11.86 -7.84 -15.05
N PRO A 14 12.37 -6.79 -15.75
CA PRO A 14 11.69 -5.50 -15.83
C PRO A 14 10.35 -5.55 -16.58
N ASP A 15 10.13 -6.55 -17.43
CA ASP A 15 8.85 -6.73 -18.13
C ASP A 15 7.78 -7.40 -17.26
N ILE A 16 8.21 -8.05 -16.16
CA ILE A 16 7.35 -8.72 -15.19
C ILE A 16 7.78 -8.35 -13.77
N PRO A 17 7.66 -7.08 -13.37
CA PRO A 17 8.07 -6.65 -12.03
C PRO A 17 7.20 -7.26 -10.94
N VAL A 18 7.80 -7.44 -9.77
CA VAL A 18 7.15 -7.96 -8.55
C VAL A 18 6.90 -6.80 -7.61
N ILE A 19 5.64 -6.52 -7.34
CA ILE A 19 5.23 -5.47 -6.40
C ILE A 19 4.54 -6.06 -5.19
N CYS A 20 4.71 -5.40 -4.04
CA CYS A 20 4.01 -5.72 -2.79
C CYS A 20 3.04 -4.60 -2.47
N ILE A 21 1.81 -4.95 -2.11
CA ILE A 21 0.78 -4.00 -1.67
C ILE A 21 0.42 -4.33 -0.22
N ASP A 22 0.40 -3.30 0.62
CA ASP A 22 -0.05 -3.38 2.00
C ASP A 22 -0.85 -2.13 2.36
N GLU A 23 -1.65 -2.21 3.42
CA GLU A 23 -2.42 -1.06 3.90
C GLU A 23 -2.25 -0.84 5.41
N ALA A 24 -2.24 0.42 5.80
CA ALA A 24 -2.19 0.84 7.18
C ALA A 24 -3.22 1.93 7.45
N THR A 25 -3.90 1.83 8.60
CA THR A 25 -4.78 2.89 9.08
C THR A 25 -4.05 3.71 10.14
N LYS A 26 -4.08 5.04 10.01
CA LYS A 26 -3.51 5.98 10.98
C LYS A 26 -4.59 6.84 11.60
N GLN A 27 -4.56 6.93 12.93
CA GLN A 27 -5.36 7.89 13.66
C GLN A 27 -4.78 9.29 13.46
N LEU A 28 -5.58 10.21 12.95
CA LEU A 28 -5.20 11.61 12.88
C LEU A 28 -5.45 12.27 14.24
N VAL A 29 -4.53 13.10 14.65
CA VAL A 29 -4.61 13.87 15.88
C VAL A 29 -4.46 15.36 15.57
N ARG A 30 -5.10 16.20 16.38
CA ARG A 30 -4.95 17.64 16.35
C ARG A 30 -4.46 18.08 17.72
N GLU A 31 -3.46 18.95 17.75
CA GLU A 31 -3.01 19.60 18.98
C GLU A 31 -4.13 20.49 19.51
N THR A 32 -4.36 20.45 20.81
CA THR A 32 -5.35 21.28 21.51
C THR A 32 -4.81 22.65 21.81
N GLN A 33 -3.49 22.77 22.01
CA GLN A 33 -2.78 24.02 22.30
C GLN A 33 -1.54 24.14 21.43
N LEU A 34 -1.20 25.38 21.07
CA LEU A 34 0.04 25.65 20.35
C LEU A 34 1.24 25.48 21.30
N PRO A 35 2.31 24.84 20.85
CA PRO A 35 3.54 24.74 21.63
C PRO A 35 4.07 26.13 21.99
N VAL A 36 4.52 26.29 23.22
CA VAL A 36 5.22 27.51 23.66
C VAL A 36 6.70 27.35 23.35
N ALA A 37 7.19 28.18 22.41
CA ALA A 37 8.57 28.09 21.96
C ALA A 37 9.56 28.33 23.11
N ALA A 38 10.71 27.67 23.06
CA ALA A 38 11.80 27.85 24.02
C ALA A 38 12.28 29.30 24.04
N GLN A 39 12.55 29.84 25.25
CA GLN A 39 13.16 31.13 25.48
C GLN A 39 14.39 30.98 26.41
N PRO A 40 15.33 31.93 26.45
CA PRO A 40 16.46 31.85 27.36
C PRO A 40 16.01 31.61 28.81
N GLY A 41 16.41 30.47 29.39
CA GLY A 41 16.01 30.02 30.73
C GLY A 41 14.67 29.36 30.85
N GLN A 42 13.91 29.19 29.75
CA GLN A 42 12.64 28.45 29.73
C GLN A 42 12.66 27.44 28.59
N PRO A 43 12.59 26.12 28.90
CA PRO A 43 12.50 25.08 27.87
C PRO A 43 11.17 25.17 27.12
N GLU A 44 11.15 24.65 25.91
CA GLU A 44 9.93 24.48 25.14
C GLU A 44 8.89 23.67 25.94
N ARG A 45 7.65 24.12 25.90
CA ARG A 45 6.52 23.42 26.51
C ARG A 45 5.61 22.92 25.41
N ILE A 46 5.47 21.60 25.32
CA ILE A 46 4.57 20.90 24.41
C ILE A 46 3.45 20.32 25.26
N ASP A 47 2.21 20.60 24.88
CA ASP A 47 1.06 19.93 25.46
C ASP A 47 0.97 18.50 24.88
N TYR A 48 0.76 17.53 25.74
CA TYR A 48 0.55 16.13 25.34
C TYR A 48 -0.91 15.77 25.11
N GLU A 49 -1.82 16.72 25.35
CA GLU A 49 -3.23 16.51 25.06
C GLU A 49 -3.48 16.70 23.57
N TYR A 50 -4.20 15.77 22.99
CA TYR A 50 -4.61 15.83 21.60
C TYR A 50 -6.06 15.40 21.42
N GLU A 51 -6.72 15.98 20.45
CA GLU A 51 -8.05 15.54 20.00
C GLU A 51 -7.92 14.61 18.80
N ARG A 52 -8.78 13.59 18.77
CA ARG A 52 -8.90 12.73 17.59
C ARG A 52 -9.52 13.52 16.45
N ASN A 53 -8.81 13.57 15.30
CA ASN A 53 -9.23 14.31 14.13
C ASN A 53 -9.48 13.38 12.91
N GLY A 54 -10.17 12.26 13.15
CA GLY A 54 -10.47 11.28 12.13
C GLY A 54 -9.38 10.21 11.95
N THR A 55 -9.46 9.51 10.84
CA THR A 55 -8.51 8.48 10.42
C THR A 55 -8.12 8.71 8.96
N ALA A 56 -6.89 8.35 8.61
CA ALA A 56 -6.44 8.22 7.24
C ALA A 56 -5.99 6.80 6.98
N ASN A 57 -6.23 6.32 5.77
CA ASN A 57 -5.76 5.01 5.31
C ASN A 57 -4.66 5.23 4.28
N LEU A 58 -3.62 4.43 4.38
CA LEU A 58 -2.47 4.47 3.49
C LEU A 58 -2.40 3.14 2.75
N PHE A 59 -2.44 3.19 1.43
CA PHE A 59 -2.01 2.09 0.59
C PHE A 59 -0.53 2.29 0.28
N MET A 60 0.27 1.29 0.61
CA MET A 60 1.70 1.28 0.37
C MET A 60 2.01 0.25 -0.70
N VAL A 61 2.67 0.70 -1.76
CA VAL A 61 3.13 -0.17 -2.85
C VAL A 61 4.64 -0.07 -2.91
N CYS A 62 5.32 -1.19 -3.01
CA CYS A 62 6.76 -1.19 -3.26
C CYS A 62 7.15 -2.28 -4.24
N GLU A 63 8.21 -2.02 -5.00
CA GLU A 63 8.94 -2.99 -5.79
C GLU A 63 10.28 -3.26 -5.09
N PRO A 64 10.40 -4.37 -4.32
CA PRO A 64 11.57 -4.62 -3.48
C PRO A 64 12.89 -4.71 -4.23
N MET A 65 12.86 -5.27 -5.45
CA MET A 65 14.08 -5.53 -6.24
C MET A 65 14.78 -4.27 -6.73
N VAL A 66 14.03 -3.17 -6.92
CA VAL A 66 14.57 -1.87 -7.39
C VAL A 66 14.41 -0.74 -6.39
N GLY A 67 13.74 -1.00 -5.24
CA GLY A 67 13.54 0.00 -4.19
C GLY A 67 12.50 1.07 -4.52
N TRP A 68 11.68 0.89 -5.57
CA TRP A 68 10.61 1.82 -5.90
C TRP A 68 9.46 1.73 -4.88
N ARG A 69 8.88 2.88 -4.57
CA ARG A 69 7.79 2.99 -3.57
C ARG A 69 6.76 4.02 -3.99
N ARG A 70 5.49 3.73 -3.67
CA ARG A 70 4.36 4.64 -3.78
C ARG A 70 3.52 4.56 -2.52
N VAL A 71 3.02 5.70 -2.04
CA VAL A 71 2.03 5.77 -0.97
C VAL A 71 0.84 6.57 -1.47
N GLU A 72 -0.35 6.01 -1.31
CA GLU A 72 -1.60 6.69 -1.59
C GLU A 72 -2.41 6.82 -0.31
N VAL A 73 -2.86 8.04 -0.01
CA VAL A 73 -3.61 8.35 1.20
C VAL A 73 -5.08 8.51 0.84
N THR A 74 -5.94 7.74 1.49
CA THR A 74 -7.39 7.77 1.28
C THR A 74 -8.13 8.02 2.59
N GLN A 75 -9.33 8.58 2.52
CA GLN A 75 -10.18 8.74 3.71
C GLN A 75 -10.79 7.42 4.16
N GLN A 76 -11.04 6.52 3.22
CA GLN A 76 -11.64 5.22 3.45
C GLN A 76 -10.80 4.12 2.80
N ARG A 77 -11.05 2.91 3.21
CA ARG A 77 -10.40 1.68 2.76
C ARG A 77 -11.43 0.82 2.04
N THR A 78 -11.89 1.30 0.90
CA THR A 78 -12.94 0.62 0.14
C THR A 78 -12.37 -0.23 -1.00
N ALA A 79 -13.18 -1.17 -1.49
CA ALA A 79 -12.85 -1.91 -2.70
C ALA A 79 -12.69 -1.00 -3.94
N LEU A 80 -13.33 0.18 -3.93
CA LEU A 80 -13.18 1.17 -4.99
C LEU A 80 -11.81 1.85 -4.94
N ASP A 81 -11.35 2.25 -3.74
CA ASP A 81 -10.02 2.85 -3.56
C ASP A 81 -8.93 1.88 -4.02
N TYR A 82 -9.05 0.60 -3.64
CA TYR A 82 -8.14 -0.44 -4.08
C TYR A 82 -8.18 -0.64 -5.61
N ALA A 83 -9.35 -0.63 -6.23
CA ALA A 83 -9.47 -0.76 -7.68
C ALA A 83 -8.81 0.41 -8.43
N HIS A 84 -8.97 1.63 -7.93
CA HIS A 84 -8.30 2.81 -8.49
C HIS A 84 -6.79 2.75 -8.32
N LEU A 85 -6.30 2.26 -7.18
CA LEU A 85 -4.88 2.01 -6.97
C LEU A 85 -4.31 1.04 -8.01
N LEU A 86 -4.96 -0.12 -8.21
CA LEU A 86 -4.53 -1.11 -9.20
C LEU A 86 -4.48 -0.52 -10.62
N LYS A 87 -5.50 0.28 -10.99
CA LYS A 87 -5.51 0.97 -12.28
C LYS A 87 -4.33 1.94 -12.40
N ALA A 88 -4.06 2.73 -11.38
CA ALA A 88 -2.95 3.68 -11.38
C ALA A 88 -1.59 2.97 -11.51
N ILE A 89 -1.41 1.85 -10.81
CA ILE A 89 -0.21 1.02 -10.92
C ILE A 89 -0.02 0.55 -12.36
N VAL A 90 -1.05 -0.04 -12.97
CA VAL A 90 -0.97 -0.61 -14.33
C VAL A 90 -0.77 0.47 -15.40
N ASP A 91 -1.48 1.60 -15.30
CA ASP A 91 -1.55 2.59 -16.38
C ASP A 91 -0.49 3.70 -16.24
N THR A 92 -0.08 4.01 -14.99
CA THR A 92 0.81 5.14 -14.72
C THR A 92 2.19 4.71 -14.28
N ASP A 93 2.27 3.77 -13.32
CA ASP A 93 3.56 3.38 -12.74
C ASP A 93 4.29 2.36 -13.62
N TYR A 94 3.55 1.42 -14.21
CA TYR A 94 4.12 0.34 -15.04
C TYR A 94 3.42 0.22 -16.41
N PRO A 95 3.33 1.29 -17.21
CA PRO A 95 2.62 1.25 -18.48
C PRO A 95 3.24 0.27 -19.49
N GLN A 96 4.54 0.01 -19.40
CA GLN A 96 5.31 -0.83 -20.33
C GLN A 96 5.45 -2.28 -19.89
N ALA A 97 5.15 -2.63 -18.62
CA ALA A 97 5.27 -4.00 -18.15
C ALA A 97 4.25 -4.92 -18.85
N ASP A 98 4.65 -6.09 -19.24
CA ASP A 98 3.74 -7.09 -19.82
C ASP A 98 2.77 -7.62 -18.78
N LYS A 99 3.29 -7.93 -17.58
CA LYS A 99 2.54 -8.36 -16.41
C LYS A 99 3.15 -7.78 -15.13
N LEU A 100 2.35 -7.78 -14.06
CA LEU A 100 2.77 -7.42 -12.71
C LEU A 100 2.41 -8.58 -11.77
N ILE A 101 3.39 -9.09 -11.03
CA ILE A 101 3.14 -10.02 -9.93
C ILE A 101 2.86 -9.19 -8.68
N VAL A 102 1.65 -9.31 -8.16
CA VAL A 102 1.16 -8.54 -7.01
C VAL A 102 1.14 -9.43 -5.77
N ILE A 103 2.06 -9.18 -4.85
CA ILE A 103 2.06 -9.84 -3.54
C ILE A 103 1.23 -9.00 -2.58
N GLN A 104 0.23 -9.61 -1.96
CA GLN A 104 -0.67 -8.93 -1.02
C GLN A 104 -1.23 -9.90 0.01
N ASP A 105 -1.84 -9.35 1.06
CA ASP A 105 -2.61 -10.16 1.99
C ASP A 105 -3.98 -10.55 1.40
N ASN A 106 -4.63 -11.54 2.01
CA ASN A 106 -5.92 -12.05 1.55
C ASN A 106 -7.08 -11.33 2.26
N LEU A 107 -7.11 -10.00 2.21
CA LEU A 107 -8.25 -9.22 2.71
C LEU A 107 -9.42 -9.22 1.71
N ASN A 108 -10.64 -9.14 2.24
CA ASN A 108 -11.85 -9.13 1.42
C ASN A 108 -11.94 -7.92 0.47
N THR A 109 -11.29 -6.81 0.82
CA THR A 109 -11.19 -5.60 0.01
C THR A 109 -10.20 -5.76 -1.14
N HIS A 110 -9.21 -6.64 -1.01
CA HIS A 110 -8.14 -6.91 -1.98
C HIS A 110 -8.54 -8.00 -2.99
N SER A 111 -9.77 -7.95 -3.46
CA SER A 111 -10.27 -8.93 -4.42
C SER A 111 -10.21 -8.37 -5.86
N PRO A 112 -9.83 -9.17 -6.85
CA PRO A 112 -9.96 -8.83 -8.27
C PRO A 112 -11.35 -8.36 -8.67
N ALA A 113 -12.40 -8.84 -7.97
CA ALA A 113 -13.79 -8.41 -8.17
C ALA A 113 -14.03 -6.92 -7.87
N SER A 114 -13.13 -6.25 -7.14
CA SER A 114 -13.20 -4.80 -6.90
C SER A 114 -13.14 -3.99 -8.19
N LEU A 115 -12.39 -4.46 -9.19
CA LEU A 115 -12.28 -3.80 -10.49
C LEU A 115 -13.62 -3.74 -11.24
N TYR A 116 -14.42 -4.80 -11.14
CA TYR A 116 -15.76 -4.83 -11.75
C TYR A 116 -16.79 -3.96 -11.03
N LYS A 117 -16.50 -3.54 -9.79
CA LYS A 117 -17.34 -2.56 -9.08
C LYS A 117 -16.99 -1.13 -9.46
N ALA A 118 -15.73 -0.87 -9.84
CA ALA A 118 -15.24 0.46 -10.15
C ALA A 118 -15.28 0.80 -11.64
N PHE A 119 -15.12 -0.19 -12.52
CA PHE A 119 -14.92 0.01 -13.94
C PHE A 119 -15.87 -0.85 -14.79
N THR A 120 -15.96 -0.52 -16.07
CA THR A 120 -16.67 -1.36 -17.03
C THR A 120 -16.02 -2.75 -17.13
N PRO A 121 -16.78 -3.81 -17.51
CA PRO A 121 -16.23 -5.14 -17.63
C PRO A 121 -15.00 -5.24 -18.55
N SER A 122 -14.99 -4.52 -19.66
CA SER A 122 -13.85 -4.49 -20.58
C SER A 122 -12.60 -3.88 -19.96
N GLU A 123 -12.75 -2.78 -19.22
CA GLU A 123 -11.65 -2.12 -18.53
C GLU A 123 -11.13 -2.96 -17.37
N ALA A 124 -12.03 -3.53 -16.57
CA ALA A 124 -11.65 -4.44 -15.49
C ALA A 124 -10.86 -5.64 -16.01
N GLN A 125 -11.31 -6.24 -17.11
CA GLN A 125 -10.61 -7.36 -17.72
C GLN A 125 -9.24 -6.96 -18.30
N ARG A 126 -9.14 -5.78 -18.93
CA ARG A 126 -7.86 -5.23 -19.41
C ARG A 126 -6.83 -5.11 -18.27
N ILE A 127 -7.25 -4.54 -17.14
CA ILE A 127 -6.38 -4.39 -15.98
C ILE A 127 -5.99 -5.76 -15.43
N LEU A 128 -6.99 -6.65 -15.22
CA LEU A 128 -6.76 -7.99 -14.68
C LEU A 128 -5.84 -8.85 -15.54
N SER A 129 -5.90 -8.72 -16.88
CA SER A 129 -5.02 -9.48 -17.78
C SER A 129 -3.53 -9.18 -17.57
N ARG A 130 -3.21 -8.04 -16.96
CA ARG A 130 -1.84 -7.61 -16.64
C ARG A 130 -1.43 -7.92 -15.20
N LEU A 131 -2.32 -8.44 -14.35
CA LEU A 131 -2.05 -8.69 -12.94
C LEU A 131 -2.06 -10.19 -12.64
N GLU A 132 -1.08 -10.63 -11.89
CA GLU A 132 -1.00 -11.97 -11.32
C GLU A 132 -0.91 -11.85 -9.80
N PHE A 133 -1.91 -12.35 -9.07
CA PHE A 133 -1.97 -12.18 -7.62
C PHE A 133 -1.35 -13.34 -6.88
N CYS A 134 -0.41 -13.04 -5.98
CA CYS A 134 0.17 -13.95 -5.03
C CYS A 134 -0.23 -13.53 -3.61
N HIS A 135 -0.97 -14.39 -2.90
CA HIS A 135 -1.47 -14.06 -1.57
C HIS A 135 -0.56 -14.62 -0.48
N THR A 136 -0.28 -13.80 0.53
CA THR A 136 0.41 -14.26 1.74
C THR A 136 -0.53 -15.13 2.59
N PRO A 137 -0.01 -16.15 3.31
CA PRO A 137 -0.82 -16.98 4.19
C PRO A 137 -1.49 -16.17 5.31
N LYS A 138 -2.74 -16.54 5.68
CA LYS A 138 -3.59 -15.79 6.65
C LYS A 138 -2.99 -15.56 8.05
N HIS A 139 -1.87 -16.18 8.39
CA HIS A 139 -1.26 -16.11 9.74
C HIS A 139 0.13 -15.46 9.78
N SER A 140 0.63 -14.93 8.68
CA SER A 140 1.97 -14.36 8.58
C SER A 140 1.98 -12.83 8.63
N LYS A 141 1.39 -12.24 9.67
CA LYS A 141 1.46 -10.77 9.89
C LYS A 141 2.90 -10.23 10.07
N GLY A 142 3.90 -11.13 10.22
CA GLY A 142 5.32 -10.76 10.33
C GLY A 142 6.13 -10.93 9.06
N ASP A 143 5.57 -11.59 8.02
CA ASP A 143 6.32 -12.01 6.84
C ASP A 143 5.97 -11.19 5.58
N ASN A 144 5.20 -10.12 5.71
CA ASN A 144 4.97 -9.22 4.59
C ASN A 144 6.28 -8.46 4.30
N PRO A 145 6.83 -8.55 3.08
CA PRO A 145 8.08 -7.88 2.70
C PRO A 145 8.08 -6.37 2.95
N LEU A 146 6.91 -5.72 2.93
CA LEU A 146 6.77 -4.30 3.28
C LEU A 146 7.15 -4.01 4.74
N LEU A 147 6.88 -4.93 5.67
CA LEU A 147 7.23 -4.75 7.08
C LEU A 147 8.74 -4.83 7.34
N ILE A 148 9.48 -5.55 6.49
CA ILE A 148 10.93 -5.65 6.57
C ILE A 148 11.61 -4.33 6.16
N TYR A 149 11.03 -3.60 5.20
CA TYR A 149 11.59 -2.35 4.68
C TYR A 149 11.17 -1.08 5.45
N THR A 150 10.20 -1.16 6.36
CA THR A 150 9.74 0.01 7.15
C THR A 150 10.52 0.20 8.46
N HIS A 151 11.41 -0.73 8.83
CA HIS A 151 12.18 -0.69 10.07
C HIS A 151 13.69 -0.43 9.89
N GLN A 152 14.13 0.03 8.71
CA GLN A 152 15.53 0.49 8.52
C GLN A 152 15.58 1.98 8.26
#